data_7d8afa15c3adb1002453e1d416b71f49
#
_entry.id   7d8afa15c3adb1002453e1d416b71f49
#
_cell.length_a   1.000
_cell.length_b   1.000
_cell.length_c   1.000
_cell.angle_alpha   90.00
_cell.angle_beta   90.00
_cell.angle_gamma   90.00
#
_symmetry.space_group_name_H-M   'P 1'
#
loop_
_entity.id
_entity.type
_entity.pdbx_description
1 polymer ?
#
loop_
_entity_poly.entity_id
_entity_poly.type
_entity_poly.pdbx_seq_one_letter_code
_entity_poly.pdbx_strand_id
1 'polypeptide(L)'
;YEGDQVETVKRNTVSKEDVIKQPFQLIKAADNDKTDADLLKGAGFSAYLISSLTVKDDGSYDFTNATPTVLTEDGKTEMFTDERGYACSIPIPYGRYIVRETTTPHNFMPVDDFIVTVTENSSTPQVWRVLLDYEFKAKLKIVKQDDETKQPVLLANTEFKVYDLDAKKYVEQVTTYPNTVVHKSYFTDENGYLILPESLKCGNYRIEEVSAPDGYTQNTQYVEIKVDKNTAYQMDSVSGDAIITVTYENHPVKGKLVIHKSGETLKSFKKDFVYEETSLEGAEFEIYAAEDIFTPDHQVDEQGNRHVIYAKDTLVKTVTTNKNGEAVIKDLPLGKYRVKETKATSGFVLNPDSQEVSFIYKDQNTPEIEEKLEFSNERQKVELSVEKQDAETGKALKGATFGLYNKEAISSGDKVIVKADTLLHVPDYFHFLLT
;
A
#
# COMPACT_ATOMS: atom_id res chain seq x y z
N TYR A 1 -57.83 9.28 99.10
CA TYR A 1 -57.06 10.24 98.27
C TYR A 1 -56.81 9.57 96.89
N GLU A 2 -57.50 10.09 95.91
CA GLU A 2 -57.35 9.75 94.51
C GLU A 2 -56.09 10.42 93.99
N GLY A 3 -55.23 9.60 93.36
CA GLY A 3 -54.03 10.11 92.69
C GLY A 3 -54.31 10.33 91.22
N ASP A 4 -54.16 11.60 90.83
CA ASP A 4 -54.23 12.05 89.44
C ASP A 4 -53.22 11.36 88.56
N GLN A 5 -53.71 10.62 87.60
CA GLN A 5 -52.88 10.09 86.54
C GLN A 5 -52.55 11.21 85.53
N VAL A 6 -51.30 11.62 85.49
CA VAL A 6 -50.83 12.55 84.47
C VAL A 6 -50.52 11.72 83.18
N GLU A 7 -51.42 11.82 82.20
CA GLU A 7 -51.23 11.30 80.89
C GLU A 7 -50.13 12.13 80.16
N THR A 8 -48.94 11.55 80.00
CA THR A 8 -47.87 12.16 79.20
C THR A 8 -48.20 11.92 77.76
N VAL A 9 -48.79 12.88 77.05
CA VAL A 9 -48.97 12.83 75.60
C VAL A 9 -47.62 13.08 74.97
N LYS A 10 -46.98 12.00 74.41
CA LYS A 10 -45.85 12.15 73.54
C LYS A 10 -46.33 12.73 72.21
N ARG A 11 -46.07 13.99 71.94
CA ARG A 11 -46.22 14.60 70.64
C ARG A 11 -44.98 14.27 69.83
N ASN A 12 -45.10 13.41 68.84
CA ASN A 12 -44.07 13.25 67.78
C ASN A 12 -44.29 14.40 66.81
N THR A 13 -43.43 15.39 66.84
CA THR A 13 -43.36 16.44 65.84
C THR A 13 -42.51 15.90 64.68
N VAL A 14 -43.14 15.60 63.57
CA VAL A 14 -42.36 15.27 62.28
C VAL A 14 -42.13 16.62 61.61
N SER A 15 -40.91 17.09 61.60
CA SER A 15 -40.48 18.21 60.80
C SER A 15 -40.31 17.70 59.34
N LYS A 16 -41.09 18.27 58.43
CA LYS A 16 -40.88 18.06 56.98
C LYS A 16 -40.08 19.26 56.50
N GLU A 17 -38.85 18.97 56.06
CA GLU A 17 -38.03 19.96 55.35
C GLU A 17 -38.23 19.76 53.88
N ASP A 18 -38.57 20.82 53.15
CA ASP A 18 -38.60 20.74 51.66
C ASP A 18 -37.23 20.94 51.10
N VAL A 19 -36.84 20.00 50.29
CA VAL A 19 -35.54 20.09 49.57
C VAL A 19 -35.65 21.21 48.53
N ILE A 20 -34.70 22.14 48.56
CA ILE A 20 -34.54 23.17 47.53
C ILE A 20 -34.36 22.51 46.16
N LYS A 21 -35.13 22.93 45.17
CA LYS A 21 -35.08 22.41 43.80
C LYS A 21 -35.25 23.52 42.79
N GLN A 22 -34.51 23.41 41.67
CA GLN A 22 -34.64 24.30 40.51
C GLN A 22 -34.35 23.57 39.21
N PRO A 23 -35.10 23.80 38.12
CA PRO A 23 -34.74 23.29 36.80
C PRO A 23 -33.61 24.12 36.19
N PHE A 24 -32.90 23.53 35.23
CA PHE A 24 -31.98 24.24 34.33
C PHE A 24 -32.37 24.02 32.88
N GLN A 25 -31.96 24.94 32.02
CA GLN A 25 -32.29 24.92 30.59
C GLN A 25 -31.08 25.27 29.74
N LEU A 26 -31.12 24.82 28.50
CA LEU A 26 -30.07 25.08 27.50
C LEU A 26 -30.65 25.17 26.09
N ILE A 27 -29.90 25.81 25.21
CA ILE A 27 -30.10 25.74 23.76
C ILE A 27 -28.83 25.16 23.13
N LYS A 28 -29.02 24.24 22.21
CA LYS A 28 -27.96 23.62 21.44
C LYS A 28 -27.97 24.15 20.02
N ALA A 29 -26.82 24.63 19.53
CA ALA A 29 -26.67 25.14 18.18
C ALA A 29 -25.35 24.67 17.58
N ALA A 30 -25.24 24.70 16.25
CA ALA A 30 -24.01 24.38 15.52
C ALA A 30 -23.10 25.60 15.43
N ASP A 31 -21.80 25.40 15.64
CA ASP A 31 -20.77 26.36 15.27
C ASP A 31 -20.25 25.98 13.88
N ASN A 32 -20.90 26.47 12.85
CA ASN A 32 -20.66 26.10 11.46
C ASN A 32 -20.41 27.29 10.52
N ASP A 33 -19.94 28.42 11.07
CA ASP A 33 -19.61 29.66 10.32
C ASP A 33 -20.83 30.29 9.58
N LYS A 34 -22.05 29.88 9.89
CA LYS A 34 -23.28 30.49 9.35
C LYS A 34 -23.68 31.72 10.14
N THR A 35 -24.27 32.71 9.46
CA THR A 35 -24.81 33.93 10.11
C THR A 35 -25.92 33.60 11.08
N ASP A 36 -26.78 32.63 10.74
CA ASP A 36 -27.81 32.08 11.62
C ASP A 36 -27.39 30.63 11.97
N ALA A 37 -27.03 30.42 13.24
CA ALA A 37 -26.61 29.12 13.73
C ALA A 37 -27.75 28.08 13.60
N ASP A 38 -27.45 26.91 13.03
CA ASP A 38 -28.42 25.83 12.99
C ASP A 38 -28.70 25.30 14.40
N LEU A 39 -29.96 25.24 14.78
CA LEU A 39 -30.38 24.69 16.07
C LEU A 39 -30.38 23.17 16.02
N LEU A 40 -29.77 22.52 17.01
CA LEU A 40 -29.51 21.08 16.99
C LEU A 40 -30.52 20.31 17.84
N LYS A 41 -31.39 19.54 17.18
CA LYS A 41 -32.28 18.57 17.80
C LYS A 41 -31.52 17.30 18.17
N GLY A 42 -31.94 16.63 19.25
CA GLY A 42 -31.51 15.30 19.63
C GLY A 42 -30.15 15.25 20.34
N ALA A 43 -29.62 16.38 20.79
CA ALA A 43 -28.49 16.40 21.71
C ALA A 43 -28.98 15.96 23.10
N GLY A 44 -28.36 14.91 23.65
CA GLY A 44 -28.71 14.31 24.95
C GLY A 44 -27.74 14.77 26.04
N PHE A 45 -28.31 15.16 27.19
CA PHE A 45 -27.55 15.65 28.34
C PHE A 45 -27.91 14.89 29.61
N SER A 46 -26.88 14.50 30.38
CA SER A 46 -27.02 13.93 31.73
C SER A 46 -26.31 14.79 32.75
N ALA A 47 -26.86 14.86 33.96
CA ALA A 47 -26.32 15.65 35.07
C ALA A 47 -25.90 14.73 36.23
N TYR A 48 -24.71 14.97 36.76
CA TYR A 48 -24.11 14.18 37.84
C TYR A 48 -23.84 15.09 39.04
N LEU A 49 -24.34 14.72 40.22
CA LEU A 49 -24.06 15.47 41.46
C LEU A 49 -22.57 15.35 41.80
N ILE A 50 -21.84 16.45 41.87
CA ILE A 50 -20.37 16.45 42.06
C ILE A 50 -19.98 15.72 43.35
N SER A 51 -20.71 15.89 44.42
CA SER A 51 -20.41 15.25 45.72
C SER A 51 -20.57 13.72 45.69
N SER A 52 -21.19 13.15 44.64
CA SER A 52 -21.30 11.70 44.45
C SER A 52 -20.24 11.11 43.51
N LEU A 53 -19.40 11.94 42.89
CA LEU A 53 -18.36 11.52 41.94
C LEU A 53 -17.05 11.22 42.69
N THR A 54 -16.34 10.21 42.19
CA THR A 54 -14.96 9.93 42.60
C THR A 54 -14.01 10.83 41.84
N VAL A 55 -13.02 11.38 42.54
CA VAL A 55 -11.93 12.16 41.89
C VAL A 55 -10.76 11.24 41.61
N LYS A 56 -10.22 11.26 40.38
CA LYS A 56 -9.04 10.52 39.97
C LYS A 56 -7.75 11.24 40.43
N ASP A 57 -6.61 10.55 40.30
CA ASP A 57 -5.31 11.08 40.71
C ASP A 57 -4.91 12.35 39.92
N ASP A 58 -5.40 12.51 38.70
CA ASP A 58 -5.19 13.69 37.84
C ASP A 58 -6.12 14.86 38.14
N GLY A 59 -7.02 14.71 39.14
CA GLY A 59 -8.00 15.70 39.52
C GLY A 59 -9.28 15.68 38.69
N SER A 60 -9.40 14.84 37.69
CA SER A 60 -10.62 14.65 36.89
C SER A 60 -11.65 13.80 37.64
N TYR A 61 -12.94 13.89 37.22
CA TYR A 61 -14.00 13.08 37.82
C TYR A 61 -14.16 11.73 37.09
N ASP A 62 -14.39 10.67 37.85
CA ASP A 62 -14.73 9.36 37.35
C ASP A 62 -16.23 9.18 37.21
N PHE A 63 -16.69 8.91 35.98
CA PHE A 63 -18.11 8.68 35.68
C PHE A 63 -18.45 7.20 35.48
N THR A 64 -17.48 6.29 35.58
CA THR A 64 -17.65 4.86 35.22
C THR A 64 -18.80 4.19 36.01
N ASN A 65 -18.93 4.50 37.31
CA ASN A 65 -19.98 3.95 38.17
C ASN A 65 -20.90 5.04 38.73
N ALA A 66 -20.86 6.24 38.13
CA ALA A 66 -21.65 7.35 38.59
C ALA A 66 -23.13 7.20 38.22
N THR A 67 -24.03 7.52 39.13
CA THR A 67 -25.47 7.52 38.88
C THR A 67 -25.91 8.94 38.48
N PRO A 68 -26.39 9.13 37.24
CA PRO A 68 -26.89 10.44 36.82
C PRO A 68 -28.23 10.78 37.52
N THR A 69 -28.47 12.07 37.66
CA THR A 69 -29.70 12.62 38.23
C THR A 69 -30.87 12.46 37.26
N VAL A 70 -32.07 12.17 37.78
CA VAL A 70 -33.30 12.18 36.97
C VAL A 70 -33.59 13.61 36.46
N LEU A 71 -33.76 13.74 35.13
CA LEU A 71 -33.94 15.04 34.47
C LEU A 71 -35.31 15.23 33.81
N THR A 72 -36.09 14.16 33.67
CA THR A 72 -37.38 14.22 32.97
C THR A 72 -38.51 13.70 33.82
N GLU A 73 -39.75 14.10 33.52
CA GLU A 73 -40.96 13.71 34.29
C GLU A 73 -41.23 12.20 34.20
N ASP A 74 -40.81 11.54 33.11
CA ASP A 74 -40.92 10.09 32.92
C ASP A 74 -39.78 9.30 33.60
N GLY A 75 -38.97 9.98 34.41
CA GLY A 75 -37.93 9.35 35.24
C GLY A 75 -36.62 9.05 34.53
N LYS A 76 -36.41 9.59 33.35
CA LYS A 76 -35.12 9.41 32.61
C LYS A 76 -34.05 10.35 33.16
N THR A 77 -32.81 9.86 33.06
CA THR A 77 -31.61 10.58 33.50
C THR A 77 -30.91 11.35 32.38
N GLU A 78 -31.43 11.24 31.17
CA GLU A 78 -30.96 11.97 30.00
C GLU A 78 -32.11 12.76 29.40
N MET A 79 -31.90 14.06 29.18
CA MET A 79 -32.84 14.95 28.50
C MET A 79 -32.35 15.31 27.12
N PHE A 80 -33.23 15.43 26.13
CA PHE A 80 -32.90 15.70 24.75
C PHE A 80 -33.40 17.06 24.28
N THR A 81 -32.64 17.69 23.37
CA THR A 81 -33.05 18.92 22.70
C THR A 81 -34.17 18.69 21.69
N ASP A 82 -35.13 19.62 21.64
CA ASP A 82 -36.23 19.62 20.66
C ASP A 82 -35.84 20.22 19.30
N GLU A 83 -36.83 20.45 18.43
CA GLU A 83 -36.65 21.07 17.09
C GLU A 83 -36.04 22.49 17.15
N ARG A 84 -36.12 23.15 18.30
CA ARG A 84 -35.55 24.47 18.54
C ARG A 84 -34.21 24.40 19.25
N GLY A 85 -33.60 23.21 19.30
CA GLY A 85 -32.38 22.98 20.04
C GLY A 85 -32.54 23.16 21.57
N TYR A 86 -33.77 23.21 22.08
CA TYR A 86 -34.06 23.52 23.47
C TYR A 86 -34.24 22.27 24.32
N ALA A 87 -33.66 22.27 25.51
CA ALA A 87 -33.91 21.28 26.55
C ALA A 87 -34.04 21.95 27.92
N CYS A 88 -34.94 21.42 28.77
CA CYS A 88 -35.15 21.86 30.13
C CYS A 88 -35.34 20.65 31.05
N SER A 89 -34.64 20.62 32.18
CA SER A 89 -34.80 19.58 33.19
C SER A 89 -36.07 19.80 34.04
N ILE A 90 -36.53 18.74 34.71
CA ILE A 90 -37.39 18.92 35.89
C ILE A 90 -36.59 19.64 37.00
N PRO A 91 -37.24 20.18 38.04
CA PRO A 91 -36.54 20.73 39.20
C PRO A 91 -35.65 19.69 39.88
N ILE A 92 -34.34 19.87 39.82
CA ILE A 92 -33.32 18.99 40.45
C ILE A 92 -32.95 19.53 41.83
N PRO A 93 -32.54 18.65 42.79
CA PRO A 93 -32.24 19.05 44.16
C PRO A 93 -31.07 20.02 44.28
N TYR A 94 -30.99 20.71 45.45
CA TYR A 94 -29.82 21.50 45.82
C TYR A 94 -28.50 20.77 45.61
N GLY A 95 -27.51 21.44 45.00
CA GLY A 95 -26.18 20.92 44.78
C GLY A 95 -25.48 21.51 43.56
N ARG A 96 -24.24 21.04 43.34
CA ARG A 96 -23.46 21.35 42.14
C ARG A 96 -23.42 20.10 41.25
N TYR A 97 -23.72 20.28 40.02
CA TYR A 97 -23.80 19.20 39.03
C TYR A 97 -22.86 19.45 37.89
N ILE A 98 -22.14 18.41 37.43
CA ILE A 98 -21.53 18.38 36.12
C ILE A 98 -22.59 17.93 35.14
N VAL A 99 -22.84 18.74 34.12
CA VAL A 99 -23.71 18.40 32.99
C VAL A 99 -22.84 18.05 31.82
N ARG A 100 -23.12 16.88 31.27
CA ARG A 100 -22.35 16.27 30.20
C ARG A 100 -23.27 15.99 29.02
N GLU A 101 -22.77 16.29 27.79
CA GLU A 101 -23.42 15.82 26.58
C GLU A 101 -23.11 14.34 26.40
N THR A 102 -24.11 13.48 26.52
CA THR A 102 -24.03 12.03 26.48
C THR A 102 -24.46 11.46 25.12
N THR A 103 -25.28 12.19 24.39
CA THR A 103 -25.66 11.91 23.00
C THR A 103 -25.41 13.14 22.14
N THR A 104 -24.48 13.08 21.23
CA THR A 104 -24.15 14.20 20.33
C THR A 104 -24.86 14.01 18.98
N PRO A 105 -25.43 15.06 18.38
CA PRO A 105 -26.00 15.00 17.04
C PRO A 105 -25.01 14.49 16.02
N HIS A 106 -25.52 13.86 14.95
CA HIS A 106 -24.69 13.26 13.90
C HIS A 106 -23.78 14.32 13.25
N ASN A 107 -22.49 13.97 13.06
CA ASN A 107 -21.45 14.82 12.50
C ASN A 107 -21.05 16.04 13.33
N PHE A 108 -21.37 16.06 14.61
CA PHE A 108 -20.89 17.07 15.55
C PHE A 108 -20.00 16.49 16.63
N MET A 109 -19.14 17.34 17.20
CA MET A 109 -18.33 17.05 18.37
C MET A 109 -19.05 17.56 19.62
N PRO A 110 -19.01 16.81 20.72
CA PRO A 110 -19.71 17.23 21.95
C PRO A 110 -19.09 18.49 22.55
N VAL A 111 -19.91 19.27 23.25
CA VAL A 111 -19.35 20.34 24.05
C VAL A 111 -18.63 19.81 25.29
N ASP A 112 -17.76 20.64 25.86
CA ASP A 112 -17.13 20.37 27.15
C ASP A 112 -18.17 20.27 28.28
N ASP A 113 -17.87 19.44 29.29
CA ASP A 113 -18.65 19.34 30.49
C ASP A 113 -18.80 20.73 31.16
N PHE A 114 -19.98 21.07 31.65
CA PHE A 114 -20.22 22.35 32.33
C PHE A 114 -20.95 22.18 33.68
N ILE A 115 -20.85 23.20 34.52
CA ILE A 115 -21.42 23.14 35.89
C ILE A 115 -22.74 23.88 35.96
N VAL A 116 -23.73 23.22 36.56
CA VAL A 116 -25.01 23.81 37.03
C VAL A 116 -25.00 23.77 38.53
N THR A 117 -25.38 24.89 39.17
CA THR A 117 -25.47 24.99 40.66
C THR A 117 -26.90 25.37 41.04
N VAL A 118 -27.55 24.51 41.82
CA VAL A 118 -28.89 24.77 42.37
C VAL A 118 -28.73 25.25 43.78
N THR A 119 -29.13 26.51 44.04
CA THR A 119 -28.99 27.16 45.35
C THR A 119 -30.30 27.81 45.86
N GLU A 120 -31.34 27.84 45.04
CA GLU A 120 -32.64 28.41 45.40
C GLU A 120 -33.80 27.47 45.02
N ASN A 121 -34.93 27.64 45.72
CA ASN A 121 -36.16 26.92 45.41
C ASN A 121 -36.99 27.73 44.42
N SER A 122 -36.95 27.32 43.15
CA SER A 122 -37.62 28.02 42.07
C SER A 122 -38.19 27.06 41.04
N SER A 123 -39.37 27.35 40.54
CA SER A 123 -39.94 26.68 39.35
C SER A 123 -39.45 27.29 38.05
N THR A 124 -38.79 28.46 38.14
CA THR A 124 -38.19 29.11 36.95
C THR A 124 -36.85 28.50 36.66
N PRO A 125 -36.60 27.99 35.43
CA PRO A 125 -35.32 27.49 35.04
C PRO A 125 -34.21 28.53 35.19
N GLN A 126 -32.99 28.09 35.51
CA GLN A 126 -31.81 28.95 35.49
C GLN A 126 -31.63 29.58 34.12
N VAL A 127 -30.84 30.64 34.08
CA VAL A 127 -30.56 31.42 32.86
C VAL A 127 -30.13 30.51 31.72
N TRP A 128 -30.60 30.81 30.52
CA TRP A 128 -30.25 30.12 29.28
C TRP A 128 -28.75 30.00 29.08
N ARG A 129 -28.32 28.81 28.70
CA ARG A 129 -26.98 28.56 28.18
C ARG A 129 -27.12 28.20 26.70
N VAL A 130 -26.36 28.87 25.86
CA VAL A 130 -26.19 28.48 24.47
C VAL A 130 -24.91 27.65 24.38
N LEU A 131 -25.04 26.43 23.90
CA LEU A 131 -23.96 25.47 23.75
C LEU A 131 -23.76 25.24 22.26
N LEU A 132 -22.52 25.41 21.79
CA LEU A 132 -22.17 25.30 20.38
C LEU A 132 -21.39 24.01 20.16
N ASP A 133 -21.90 23.17 19.27
CA ASP A 133 -21.15 22.04 18.76
C ASP A 133 -20.41 22.40 17.49
N TYR A 134 -19.16 21.98 17.40
CA TYR A 134 -18.37 22.11 16.18
C TYR A 134 -18.74 20.99 15.20
N GLU A 135 -18.94 21.34 13.92
CA GLU A 135 -19.05 20.32 12.88
C GLU A 135 -17.80 19.44 12.85
N PHE A 136 -17.99 18.14 12.74
CA PHE A 136 -16.87 17.22 12.55
C PHE A 136 -16.20 17.53 11.22
N LYS A 137 -14.89 17.73 11.27
CA LYS A 137 -14.00 17.89 10.12
C LYS A 137 -12.79 17.00 10.35
N ALA A 138 -12.22 16.47 9.29
CA ALA A 138 -11.02 15.65 9.38
C ALA A 138 -10.02 15.99 8.29
N LYS A 139 -8.74 15.99 8.62
CA LYS A 139 -7.68 15.98 7.63
C LYS A 139 -7.60 14.61 6.99
N LEU A 140 -7.27 14.58 5.72
CA LEU A 140 -7.01 13.35 4.98
C LEU A 140 -5.50 13.14 4.91
N LYS A 141 -5.05 11.98 5.40
CA LYS A 141 -3.69 11.48 5.21
C LYS A 141 -3.73 10.39 4.15
N ILE A 142 -2.94 10.53 3.08
CA ILE A 142 -2.77 9.52 2.05
C ILE A 142 -1.36 8.92 2.21
N VAL A 143 -1.29 7.61 2.45
CA VAL A 143 -0.03 6.86 2.54
C VAL A 143 0.15 6.09 1.25
N LYS A 144 1.25 6.32 0.57
CA LYS A 144 1.64 5.58 -0.61
C LYS A 144 2.24 4.24 -0.21
N GLN A 145 1.77 3.14 -0.81
CA GLN A 145 2.21 1.80 -0.45
C GLN A 145 2.57 0.99 -1.71
N ASP A 146 3.62 0.19 -1.60
CA ASP A 146 3.96 -0.86 -2.57
C ASP A 146 3.00 -2.04 -2.39
N ASP A 147 2.37 -2.52 -3.47
CA ASP A 147 1.36 -3.58 -3.40
C ASP A 147 1.95 -4.98 -3.19
N GLU A 148 3.24 -5.16 -3.41
CA GLU A 148 3.95 -6.43 -3.17
C GLU A 148 4.53 -6.50 -1.75
N THR A 149 5.26 -5.47 -1.32
CA THR A 149 5.92 -5.44 -0.01
C THR A 149 5.00 -5.01 1.11
N LYS A 150 3.89 -4.32 0.78
CA LYS A 150 2.97 -3.69 1.74
C LYS A 150 3.65 -2.65 2.63
N GLN A 151 4.78 -2.12 2.19
CA GLN A 151 5.52 -1.06 2.87
C GLN A 151 5.22 0.31 2.24
N PRO A 152 5.31 1.40 3.01
CA PRO A 152 5.25 2.74 2.44
C PRO A 152 6.31 2.94 1.36
N VAL A 153 5.95 3.67 0.30
CA VAL A 153 6.91 4.06 -0.74
C VAL A 153 7.54 5.39 -0.35
N LEU A 154 8.80 5.37 0.09
CA LEU A 154 9.52 6.54 0.60
C LEU A 154 10.03 7.46 -0.52
N LEU A 155 9.09 7.92 -1.36
CA LEU A 155 9.35 8.82 -2.48
C LEU A 155 8.39 10.01 -2.43
N ALA A 156 8.97 11.21 -2.56
CA ALA A 156 8.21 12.45 -2.68
C ALA A 156 7.59 12.61 -4.07
N ASN A 157 6.70 13.61 -4.19
CA ASN A 157 6.12 14.10 -5.43
C ASN A 157 5.14 13.17 -6.16
N THR A 158 4.61 12.15 -5.50
CA THR A 158 3.41 11.45 -6.01
C THR A 158 2.23 12.41 -5.91
N GLU A 159 1.58 12.70 -7.04
CA GLU A 159 0.52 13.69 -7.14
C GLU A 159 -0.86 13.07 -6.99
N PHE A 160 -1.67 13.67 -6.13
CA PHE A 160 -3.06 13.31 -5.90
C PHE A 160 -4.00 14.48 -6.09
N LYS A 161 -5.23 14.18 -6.51
CA LYS A 161 -6.38 15.07 -6.44
C LYS A 161 -7.48 14.45 -5.60
N VAL A 162 -8.24 15.30 -4.95
CA VAL A 162 -9.42 14.92 -4.17
C VAL A 162 -10.64 15.53 -4.83
N TYR A 163 -11.63 14.69 -5.16
CA TYR A 163 -12.88 15.12 -5.77
C TYR A 163 -14.01 15.01 -4.74
N ASP A 164 -14.72 16.10 -4.51
CA ASP A 164 -15.92 16.15 -3.67
C ASP A 164 -17.11 15.64 -4.49
N LEU A 165 -17.62 14.45 -4.12
CA LEU A 165 -18.72 13.78 -4.83
C LEU A 165 -20.06 14.49 -4.60
N ASP A 166 -20.22 15.16 -3.46
CA ASP A 166 -21.44 15.87 -3.12
C ASP A 166 -21.50 17.23 -3.81
N ALA A 167 -20.42 17.99 -3.78
CA ALA A 167 -20.29 19.29 -4.47
C ALA A 167 -19.96 19.15 -5.97
N LYS A 168 -19.58 17.95 -6.45
CA LYS A 168 -19.23 17.62 -7.86
C LYS A 168 -18.09 18.50 -8.40
N LYS A 169 -17.05 18.72 -7.61
CA LYS A 169 -15.86 19.51 -7.97
C LYS A 169 -14.62 19.01 -7.26
N TYR A 170 -13.45 19.33 -7.81
CA TYR A 170 -12.20 19.08 -7.10
C TYR A 170 -12.06 20.00 -5.89
N VAL A 171 -11.49 19.43 -4.83
CA VAL A 171 -11.17 20.16 -3.60
C VAL A 171 -9.97 21.03 -3.87
N GLU A 172 -10.14 22.35 -3.69
CA GLU A 172 -9.06 23.32 -3.69
C GLU A 172 -8.95 23.89 -2.27
N GLN A 173 -7.74 23.90 -1.72
CA GLN A 173 -7.48 24.44 -0.38
C GLN A 173 -6.52 25.61 -0.45
N VAL A 174 -6.67 26.56 0.45
CA VAL A 174 -5.87 27.78 0.49
C VAL A 174 -5.17 27.90 1.83
N THR A 175 -3.86 27.88 1.82
CA THR A 175 -3.04 28.23 2.98
C THR A 175 -2.57 29.68 2.86
N THR A 176 -2.55 30.42 3.98
CA THR A 176 -2.24 31.87 3.97
C THR A 176 -0.89 32.20 4.59
N TYR A 177 -0.26 31.24 5.28
CA TYR A 177 1.03 31.45 5.94
C TYR A 177 2.06 30.43 5.43
N PRO A 178 3.33 30.79 5.19
CA PRO A 178 3.89 32.16 5.22
C PRO A 178 3.44 33.04 4.03
N ASN A 179 2.94 32.42 2.96
CA ASN A 179 2.38 33.08 1.78
C ASN A 179 1.07 32.40 1.39
N THR A 180 0.20 33.13 0.70
CA THR A 180 -1.02 32.54 0.16
C THR A 180 -0.69 31.55 -0.95
N VAL A 181 -1.07 30.27 -0.75
CA VAL A 181 -0.92 29.17 -1.72
C VAL A 181 -2.27 28.51 -1.96
N VAL A 182 -2.62 28.34 -3.22
CA VAL A 182 -3.80 27.58 -3.64
C VAL A 182 -3.37 26.16 -4.01
N HIS A 183 -3.82 25.18 -3.25
CA HIS A 183 -3.53 23.77 -3.46
C HIS A 183 -4.65 23.15 -4.32
N LYS A 184 -4.34 22.84 -5.58
CA LYS A 184 -5.25 22.13 -6.51
C LYS A 184 -4.90 20.66 -6.66
N SER A 185 -3.69 20.31 -6.23
CA SER A 185 -3.14 18.97 -6.14
C SER A 185 -2.33 18.86 -4.86
N TYR A 186 -2.15 17.64 -4.40
CA TYR A 186 -1.48 17.30 -3.14
C TYR A 186 -0.37 16.30 -3.43
N PHE A 187 0.80 16.48 -2.83
CA PHE A 187 2.00 15.70 -3.14
C PHE A 187 2.54 14.99 -1.91
N THR A 188 3.00 13.75 -2.09
CA THR A 188 3.69 13.04 -1.01
C THR A 188 5.02 13.68 -0.69
N ASP A 189 5.44 13.55 0.57
CA ASP A 189 6.77 13.87 1.05
C ASP A 189 7.73 12.68 0.91
N GLU A 190 8.96 12.83 1.41
CA GLU A 190 10.00 11.81 1.41
C GLU A 190 9.66 10.59 2.30
N ASN A 191 8.67 10.70 3.19
CA ASN A 191 8.17 9.59 4.01
C ASN A 191 7.05 8.80 3.31
N GLY A 192 6.73 9.15 2.06
CA GLY A 192 5.74 8.44 1.24
C GLY A 192 4.29 8.72 1.64
N TYR A 193 4.00 9.82 2.30
CA TYR A 193 2.64 10.23 2.61
C TYR A 193 2.43 11.73 2.39
N LEU A 194 1.20 12.13 2.33
CA LEU A 194 0.77 13.52 2.41
C LEU A 194 -0.35 13.67 3.44
N ILE A 195 -0.49 14.84 4.00
CA ILE A 195 -1.65 15.26 4.79
C ILE A 195 -2.19 16.53 4.15
N LEU A 196 -3.50 16.56 3.87
CA LEU A 196 -4.12 17.78 3.34
C LEU A 196 -3.90 18.95 4.31
N PRO A 197 -3.55 20.15 3.82
CA PRO A 197 -3.28 21.29 4.68
C PRO A 197 -4.49 21.69 5.54
N GLU A 198 -5.71 21.58 4.98
CA GLU A 198 -6.95 21.93 5.68
C GLU A 198 -7.84 20.70 5.84
N SER A 199 -8.68 20.70 6.89
CA SER A 199 -9.66 19.64 7.14
C SER A 199 -10.78 19.65 6.11
N LEU A 200 -11.18 18.45 5.69
CA LEU A 200 -12.38 18.23 4.87
C LEU A 200 -13.63 18.25 5.76
N LYS A 201 -14.71 18.84 5.26
CA LYS A 201 -16.04 18.77 5.89
C LYS A 201 -16.62 17.35 5.76
N CYS A 202 -17.64 17.05 6.55
CA CYS A 202 -18.41 15.82 6.37
C CYS A 202 -18.95 15.72 4.95
N GLY A 203 -18.77 14.56 4.31
CA GLY A 203 -19.14 14.34 2.93
C GLY A 203 -18.47 13.11 2.33
N ASN A 204 -18.73 12.87 1.05
CA ASN A 204 -18.16 11.76 0.28
C ASN A 204 -17.11 12.31 -0.69
N TYR A 205 -15.94 11.71 -0.67
CA TYR A 205 -14.80 12.16 -1.47
C TYR A 205 -14.20 11.01 -2.23
N ARG A 206 -13.61 11.31 -3.39
CA ARG A 206 -12.86 10.39 -4.23
C ARG A 206 -11.43 10.88 -4.35
N ILE A 207 -10.49 9.98 -4.09
CA ILE A 207 -9.05 10.23 -4.20
C ILE A 207 -8.59 9.66 -5.53
N GLU A 208 -7.88 10.45 -6.31
CA GLU A 208 -7.35 10.11 -7.62
C GLU A 208 -5.84 10.33 -7.64
N GLU A 209 -5.07 9.33 -8.09
CA GLU A 209 -3.67 9.50 -8.37
C GLU A 209 -3.49 10.13 -9.76
N VAL A 210 -2.71 11.19 -9.84
CA VAL A 210 -2.38 11.89 -11.11
C VAL A 210 -1.04 11.42 -11.65
N SER A 211 -0.05 11.28 -10.77
CA SER A 211 1.25 10.71 -11.10
C SER A 211 1.69 9.70 -10.05
N ALA A 212 2.21 8.56 -10.50
CA ALA A 212 2.83 7.55 -9.65
C ALA A 212 4.27 7.95 -9.29
N PRO A 213 4.85 7.39 -8.22
CA PRO A 213 6.27 7.54 -7.96
C PRO A 213 7.10 6.79 -9.00
N ASP A 214 8.33 7.23 -9.23
CA ASP A 214 9.26 6.57 -10.15
C ASP A 214 9.47 5.10 -9.76
N GLY A 215 9.46 4.23 -10.76
CA GLY A 215 9.55 2.78 -10.56
C GLY A 215 8.20 2.07 -10.42
N TYR A 216 7.09 2.81 -10.41
CA TYR A 216 5.75 2.27 -10.26
C TYR A 216 4.83 2.59 -11.44
N THR A 217 3.82 1.75 -11.64
CA THR A 217 2.71 2.05 -12.54
C THR A 217 1.68 2.91 -11.84
N GLN A 218 1.03 3.81 -12.58
CA GLN A 218 -0.09 4.58 -12.08
C GLN A 218 -1.26 3.65 -11.73
N ASN A 219 -1.81 3.82 -10.53
CA ASN A 219 -3.06 3.18 -10.17
C ASN A 219 -4.23 4.06 -10.61
N THR A 220 -4.91 3.67 -11.67
CA THR A 220 -6.07 4.40 -12.21
C THR A 220 -7.37 4.11 -11.45
N GLN A 221 -7.36 3.19 -10.48
CA GLN A 221 -8.47 2.97 -9.58
C GLN A 221 -8.50 4.10 -8.55
N TYR A 222 -9.64 4.73 -8.38
CA TYR A 222 -9.81 5.74 -7.34
C TYR A 222 -10.34 5.10 -6.05
N VAL A 223 -10.03 5.73 -4.93
CA VAL A 223 -10.50 5.33 -3.61
C VAL A 223 -11.56 6.31 -3.15
N GLU A 224 -12.75 5.80 -2.81
CA GLU A 224 -13.80 6.61 -2.20
C GLU A 224 -13.72 6.53 -0.68
N ILE A 225 -13.87 7.68 -0.04
CA ILE A 225 -13.91 7.81 1.41
C ILE A 225 -15.13 8.63 1.85
N LYS A 226 -15.56 8.37 3.05
CA LYS A 226 -16.55 9.19 3.73
C LYS A 226 -15.90 9.91 4.91
N VAL A 227 -15.97 11.23 4.94
CA VAL A 227 -15.62 12.01 6.11
C VAL A 227 -16.86 12.09 6.97
N ASP A 228 -16.85 11.37 8.10
CA ASP A 228 -17.99 11.23 9.00
C ASP A 228 -17.44 10.89 10.39
N LYS A 229 -18.10 11.33 11.44
CA LYS A 229 -17.69 11.06 12.83
C LYS A 229 -17.56 9.56 13.15
N ASN A 230 -18.27 8.70 12.43
CA ASN A 230 -18.21 7.24 12.60
C ASN A 230 -17.12 6.57 11.74
N THR A 231 -16.49 7.30 10.82
CA THR A 231 -15.33 6.81 10.08
C THR A 231 -14.14 6.71 11.01
N ALA A 232 -13.32 5.66 10.87
CA ALA A 232 -12.13 5.51 11.71
C ALA A 232 -11.16 6.68 11.50
N TYR A 233 -10.78 7.34 12.59
CA TYR A 233 -9.81 8.43 12.58
C TYR A 233 -8.92 8.38 13.81
N GLN A 234 -7.82 9.08 13.76
CA GLN A 234 -6.91 9.31 14.88
C GLN A 234 -6.86 10.80 15.19
N MET A 235 -6.80 11.16 16.47
CA MET A 235 -6.58 12.53 16.88
C MET A 235 -5.08 12.83 16.85
N ASP A 236 -4.69 13.87 16.13
CA ASP A 236 -3.34 14.41 16.21
C ASP A 236 -3.12 15.07 17.57
N SER A 237 -2.11 14.61 18.31
CA SER A 237 -1.86 15.07 19.67
C SER A 237 -1.32 16.50 19.75
N VAL A 238 -0.84 17.05 18.64
CA VAL A 238 -0.26 18.41 18.57
C VAL A 238 -1.28 19.41 18.09
N SER A 239 -1.94 19.13 16.96
CA SER A 239 -2.92 20.06 16.38
C SER A 239 -4.34 19.88 16.91
N GLY A 240 -4.66 18.70 17.46
CA GLY A 240 -6.02 18.34 17.86
C GLY A 240 -6.94 18.00 16.68
N ASP A 241 -6.42 17.92 15.46
CA ASP A 241 -7.20 17.55 14.28
C ASP A 241 -7.53 16.05 14.25
N ALA A 242 -8.73 15.71 13.79
CA ALA A 242 -9.03 14.34 13.40
C ALA A 242 -8.34 14.04 12.07
N ILE A 243 -7.65 12.89 11.97
CA ILE A 243 -6.95 12.45 10.75
C ILE A 243 -7.53 11.12 10.30
N ILE A 244 -8.11 11.11 9.10
CA ILE A 244 -8.51 9.89 8.39
C ILE A 244 -7.33 9.47 7.50
N THR A 245 -6.86 8.24 7.70
CA THR A 245 -5.73 7.70 6.91
C THR A 245 -6.25 6.75 5.84
N VAL A 246 -5.76 6.93 4.61
CA VAL A 246 -6.04 6.08 3.47
C VAL A 246 -4.73 5.58 2.89
N THR A 247 -4.66 4.29 2.60
CA THR A 247 -3.55 3.67 1.89
C THR A 247 -3.87 3.60 0.40
N TYR A 248 -2.92 4.01 -0.45
CA TYR A 248 -3.04 3.99 -1.88
C TYR A 248 -1.90 3.17 -2.50
N GLU A 249 -2.24 2.03 -3.09
CA GLU A 249 -1.27 1.03 -3.55
C GLU A 249 -0.89 1.22 -5.01
N ASN A 250 0.40 1.02 -5.35
CA ASN A 250 0.88 0.90 -6.72
C ASN A 250 1.71 -0.35 -6.93
N HIS A 251 1.66 -0.86 -8.15
CA HIS A 251 2.43 -2.02 -8.57
C HIS A 251 3.81 -1.58 -9.11
N PRO A 252 4.92 -2.17 -8.65
CA PRO A 252 6.24 -1.85 -9.16
C PRO A 252 6.40 -2.30 -10.62
N VAL A 253 7.05 -1.49 -11.44
CA VAL A 253 7.41 -1.84 -12.80
C VAL A 253 8.43 -2.97 -12.79
N LYS A 254 8.24 -3.97 -13.65
CA LYS A 254 9.10 -5.17 -13.74
C LYS A 254 9.82 -5.28 -15.06
N GLY A 255 10.92 -6.02 -15.06
CA GLY A 255 11.65 -6.41 -16.25
C GLY A 255 11.20 -7.77 -16.77
N LYS A 256 11.20 -7.90 -18.10
CA LYS A 256 11.06 -9.16 -18.81
C LYS A 256 12.26 -9.35 -19.73
N LEU A 257 13.03 -10.40 -19.50
CA LEU A 257 14.16 -10.77 -20.32
C LEU A 257 13.78 -11.90 -21.28
N VAL A 258 14.04 -11.70 -22.56
CA VAL A 258 13.95 -12.75 -23.59
C VAL A 258 15.35 -13.05 -24.10
N ILE A 259 15.81 -14.28 -23.90
CA ILE A 259 17.06 -14.78 -24.44
C ILE A 259 16.70 -15.60 -25.66
N HIS A 260 17.32 -15.30 -26.81
CA HIS A 260 17.22 -16.09 -28.02
C HIS A 260 18.56 -16.71 -28.36
N LYS A 261 18.57 -18.01 -28.58
CA LYS A 261 19.76 -18.82 -28.90
C LYS A 261 19.69 -19.36 -30.27
N SER A 262 20.76 -19.14 -31.05
CA SER A 262 20.89 -19.64 -32.41
C SER A 262 22.25 -20.32 -32.68
N GLY A 263 22.36 -20.95 -33.80
CA GLY A 263 23.60 -21.52 -34.34
C GLY A 263 23.39 -22.26 -35.65
N GLU A 264 24.50 -22.58 -36.34
CA GLU A 264 24.44 -23.25 -37.61
C GLU A 264 24.12 -24.76 -37.47
N THR A 265 22.97 -25.17 -37.96
CA THR A 265 22.56 -26.59 -38.03
C THR A 265 22.68 -27.13 -39.46
N LEU A 266 22.84 -28.44 -39.58
CA LEU A 266 23.00 -29.10 -40.89
C LEU A 266 21.64 -29.07 -41.63
N LYS A 267 21.61 -28.39 -42.79
CA LYS A 267 20.44 -28.27 -43.65
C LYS A 267 20.31 -29.42 -44.63
N SER A 268 21.42 -29.71 -45.34
CA SER A 268 21.45 -30.73 -46.41
C SER A 268 22.86 -31.22 -46.68
N PHE A 269 22.94 -32.42 -47.32
CA PHE A 269 24.16 -32.99 -47.85
C PHE A 269 23.89 -33.48 -49.27
N LYS A 270 24.74 -33.08 -50.22
CA LYS A 270 24.75 -33.62 -51.60
C LYS A 270 26.12 -34.02 -51.92
N LYS A 271 27.06 -33.12 -52.16
CA LYS A 271 28.49 -33.32 -52.37
C LYS A 271 29.23 -32.74 -51.14
N ASP A 272 28.70 -31.63 -50.60
CA ASP A 272 29.23 -30.94 -49.42
C ASP A 272 28.11 -30.75 -48.38
N PHE A 273 28.48 -30.54 -47.12
CA PHE A 273 27.58 -30.18 -46.03
C PHE A 273 27.17 -28.72 -46.19
N VAL A 274 25.87 -28.48 -46.18
CA VAL A 274 25.27 -27.15 -46.21
C VAL A 274 24.58 -26.87 -44.88
N TYR A 275 24.90 -25.75 -44.28
CA TYR A 275 24.41 -25.34 -42.98
C TYR A 275 23.48 -24.12 -43.11
N GLU A 276 22.59 -23.93 -42.14
CA GLU A 276 21.74 -22.75 -41.98
C GLU A 276 21.63 -22.38 -40.50
N GLU A 277 21.48 -21.10 -40.26
CA GLU A 277 21.23 -20.56 -38.89
C GLU A 277 19.85 -20.98 -38.44
N THR A 278 19.75 -21.59 -37.28
CA THR A 278 18.50 -22.01 -36.68
C THR A 278 18.49 -21.74 -35.16
N SER A 279 17.30 -21.72 -34.59
CA SER A 279 17.14 -21.65 -33.15
C SER A 279 17.61 -22.93 -32.47
N LEU A 280 18.22 -22.80 -31.29
CA LEU A 280 18.82 -23.92 -30.55
C LEU A 280 18.10 -24.16 -29.20
N GLU A 281 17.55 -25.38 -29.04
CA GLU A 281 16.95 -25.87 -27.78
C GLU A 281 18.04 -26.39 -26.83
N GLY A 282 17.82 -26.29 -25.52
CA GLY A 282 18.62 -26.96 -24.48
C GLY A 282 19.89 -26.25 -24.07
N ALA A 283 20.12 -25.01 -24.51
CA ALA A 283 21.17 -24.16 -23.98
C ALA A 283 20.75 -23.62 -22.60
N GLU A 284 21.65 -23.65 -21.61
CA GLU A 284 21.39 -23.21 -20.24
C GLU A 284 22.11 -21.89 -19.95
N PHE A 285 21.37 -20.97 -19.33
CA PHE A 285 21.85 -19.63 -18.99
C PHE A 285 21.67 -19.36 -17.51
N GLU A 286 22.65 -18.72 -16.90
CA GLU A 286 22.56 -18.14 -15.55
C GLU A 286 22.50 -16.62 -15.63
N ILE A 287 21.56 -16.06 -14.89
CA ILE A 287 21.34 -14.63 -14.76
C ILE A 287 21.80 -14.18 -13.38
N TYR A 288 22.72 -13.22 -13.35
CA TYR A 288 23.29 -12.63 -12.15
C TYR A 288 22.93 -11.17 -12.03
N ALA A 289 22.78 -10.67 -10.82
CA ALA A 289 22.73 -9.23 -10.56
C ALA A 289 24.10 -8.61 -10.89
N ALA A 290 24.16 -7.64 -11.81
CA ALA A 290 25.40 -6.96 -12.17
C ALA A 290 25.75 -5.81 -11.21
N GLU A 291 24.79 -5.38 -10.40
CA GLU A 291 24.88 -4.39 -9.34
C GLU A 291 23.99 -4.79 -8.17
N ASP A 292 24.04 -4.06 -7.05
CA ASP A 292 23.05 -4.25 -6.00
C ASP A 292 21.68 -3.77 -6.49
N ILE A 293 20.68 -4.64 -6.42
CA ILE A 293 19.31 -4.38 -6.85
C ILE A 293 18.45 -4.16 -5.60
N PHE A 294 17.86 -2.99 -5.50
CA PHE A 294 17.12 -2.53 -4.34
C PHE A 294 15.61 -2.67 -4.50
N THR A 295 14.89 -2.69 -3.36
CA THR A 295 13.44 -2.58 -3.37
C THR A 295 13.01 -1.23 -3.96
N PRO A 296 11.94 -1.20 -4.79
CA PRO A 296 11.49 0.03 -5.43
C PRO A 296 10.84 1.01 -4.44
N ASP A 297 10.41 0.56 -3.26
CA ASP A 297 9.78 1.35 -2.20
C ASP A 297 10.74 2.28 -1.44
N HIS A 298 12.03 2.20 -1.73
CA HIS A 298 13.09 2.98 -1.07
C HIS A 298 13.18 2.77 0.45
N GLN A 299 12.63 1.68 0.98
CA GLN A 299 12.76 1.35 2.40
C GLN A 299 14.22 1.23 2.83
N VAL A 300 14.50 1.67 4.03
CA VAL A 300 15.82 1.62 4.65
C VAL A 300 15.78 0.89 5.98
N ASP A 301 16.91 0.30 6.36
CA ASP A 301 17.10 -0.28 7.69
C ASP A 301 17.35 0.81 8.77
N GLU A 302 17.53 0.40 10.01
CA GLU A 302 17.81 1.30 11.13
C GLU A 302 19.11 2.11 10.96
N GLN A 303 20.03 1.67 10.10
CA GLN A 303 21.29 2.32 9.78
C GLN A 303 21.18 3.24 8.54
N GLY A 304 20.01 3.28 7.90
CA GLY A 304 19.74 4.10 6.69
C GLY A 304 20.19 3.45 5.38
N ASN A 305 20.51 2.14 5.35
CA ASN A 305 20.85 1.43 4.13
C ASN A 305 19.57 0.95 3.45
N ARG A 306 19.51 1.09 2.12
CA ARG A 306 18.38 0.59 1.33
C ARG A 306 18.29 -0.93 1.37
N HIS A 307 17.08 -1.46 1.34
CA HIS A 307 16.84 -2.90 1.28
C HIS A 307 17.26 -3.46 -0.08
N VAL A 308 18.19 -4.44 -0.06
CA VAL A 308 18.72 -5.11 -1.22
C VAL A 308 17.90 -6.37 -1.51
N ILE A 309 17.35 -6.47 -2.73
CA ILE A 309 16.69 -7.70 -3.21
C ILE A 309 17.76 -8.71 -3.63
N TYR A 310 18.72 -8.26 -4.48
CA TYR A 310 19.85 -9.06 -4.93
C TYR A 310 21.14 -8.25 -4.78
N ALA A 311 22.07 -8.78 -4.01
CA ALA A 311 23.42 -8.21 -3.96
C ALA A 311 24.13 -8.46 -5.28
N LYS A 312 25.05 -7.57 -5.64
CA LYS A 312 25.91 -7.75 -6.82
C LYS A 312 26.53 -9.13 -6.86
N ASP A 313 26.60 -9.71 -8.07
CA ASP A 313 27.11 -11.06 -8.37
C ASP A 313 26.30 -12.23 -7.78
N THR A 314 25.13 -11.99 -7.21
CA THR A 314 24.21 -13.04 -6.79
C THR A 314 23.52 -13.68 -8.00
N LEU A 315 23.44 -15.01 -8.02
CA LEU A 315 22.65 -15.76 -8.98
C LEU A 315 21.16 -15.50 -8.73
N VAL A 316 20.49 -14.93 -9.74
CA VAL A 316 19.06 -14.60 -9.69
C VAL A 316 18.22 -15.77 -10.20
N LYS A 317 18.63 -16.34 -11.35
CA LYS A 317 17.89 -17.43 -11.99
C LYS A 317 18.74 -18.24 -12.97
N THR A 318 18.40 -19.51 -13.16
CA THR A 318 18.88 -20.38 -14.23
C THR A 318 17.71 -20.71 -15.14
N VAL A 319 17.93 -20.66 -16.46
CA VAL A 319 16.92 -20.94 -17.48
C VAL A 319 17.51 -21.75 -18.64
N THR A 320 16.63 -22.46 -19.35
CA THR A 320 17.01 -23.30 -20.49
C THR A 320 16.16 -22.91 -21.69
N THR A 321 16.78 -22.85 -22.89
CA THR A 321 16.08 -22.53 -24.12
C THR A 321 15.13 -23.65 -24.55
N ASN A 322 13.96 -23.27 -25.02
CA ASN A 322 12.93 -24.15 -25.56
C ASN A 322 13.18 -24.50 -27.04
N LYS A 323 12.24 -25.20 -27.67
CA LYS A 323 12.32 -25.60 -29.11
C LYS A 323 12.42 -24.43 -30.09
N ASN A 324 12.00 -23.24 -29.68
CA ASN A 324 12.13 -22.02 -30.46
C ASN A 324 13.46 -21.30 -30.21
N GLY A 325 14.35 -21.90 -29.41
CA GLY A 325 15.60 -21.26 -28.97
C GLY A 325 15.42 -20.15 -27.97
N GLU A 326 14.26 -20.05 -27.31
CA GLU A 326 13.92 -18.95 -26.41
C GLU A 326 13.91 -19.39 -24.94
N ALA A 327 14.46 -18.53 -24.08
CA ALA A 327 14.22 -18.57 -22.64
C ALA A 327 13.68 -17.22 -22.19
N VAL A 328 12.56 -17.24 -21.43
CA VAL A 328 11.85 -16.02 -20.98
C VAL A 328 11.85 -15.97 -19.46
N ILE A 329 12.30 -14.84 -18.92
CA ILE A 329 12.29 -14.55 -17.50
C ILE A 329 11.41 -13.32 -17.29
N LYS A 330 10.39 -13.43 -16.43
CA LYS A 330 9.47 -12.35 -16.07
C LYS A 330 9.70 -11.91 -14.62
N ASP A 331 9.08 -10.81 -14.27
CA ASP A 331 9.01 -10.28 -12.91
C ASP A 331 10.38 -9.94 -12.30
N LEU A 332 11.35 -9.59 -13.15
CA LEU A 332 12.65 -9.12 -12.69
C LEU A 332 12.49 -7.70 -12.11
N PRO A 333 13.03 -7.42 -10.92
CA PRO A 333 13.17 -6.04 -10.44
C PRO A 333 13.95 -5.18 -11.44
N LEU A 334 13.67 -3.87 -11.46
CA LEU A 334 14.48 -2.94 -12.27
C LEU A 334 15.92 -2.93 -11.77
N GLY A 335 16.87 -2.82 -12.69
CA GLY A 335 18.29 -2.86 -12.40
C GLY A 335 19.09 -3.52 -13.52
N LYS A 336 20.38 -3.74 -13.27
CA LYS A 336 21.32 -4.27 -14.25
C LYS A 336 21.64 -5.73 -13.97
N TYR A 337 21.58 -6.55 -15.01
CA TYR A 337 21.82 -7.99 -14.94
C TYR A 337 22.91 -8.41 -15.91
N ARG A 338 23.63 -9.48 -15.58
CA ARG A 338 24.63 -10.15 -16.42
C ARG A 338 24.14 -11.56 -16.72
N VAL A 339 24.08 -11.90 -18.01
CA VAL A 339 23.63 -13.20 -18.52
C VAL A 339 24.81 -13.96 -19.07
N LYS A 340 25.00 -15.21 -18.65
CA LYS A 340 26.09 -16.08 -19.05
C LYS A 340 25.55 -17.45 -19.48
N GLU A 341 26.00 -17.94 -20.61
CA GLU A 341 25.75 -19.31 -21.00
C GLU A 341 26.62 -20.27 -20.16
N THR A 342 26.00 -21.27 -19.54
CA THR A 342 26.69 -22.26 -18.70
C THR A 342 26.73 -23.65 -19.33
N LYS A 343 25.83 -23.91 -20.30
CA LYS A 343 25.79 -25.16 -21.07
C LYS A 343 25.30 -24.88 -22.48
N ALA A 344 26.11 -25.24 -23.45
CA ALA A 344 25.72 -25.15 -24.85
C ALA A 344 24.76 -26.28 -25.24
N THR A 345 23.98 -26.06 -26.29
CA THR A 345 23.25 -27.13 -26.99
C THR A 345 24.21 -28.22 -27.47
N SER A 346 23.78 -29.48 -27.41
CA SER A 346 24.59 -30.61 -27.85
C SER A 346 25.09 -30.42 -29.30
N GLY A 347 26.41 -30.62 -29.53
CA GLY A 347 27.07 -30.42 -30.81
C GLY A 347 27.58 -28.99 -31.06
N PHE A 348 27.43 -28.10 -30.07
CA PHE A 348 27.92 -26.72 -30.15
C PHE A 348 29.00 -26.43 -29.12
N VAL A 349 29.81 -25.41 -29.41
CA VAL A 349 30.86 -24.93 -28.50
C VAL A 349 30.27 -23.91 -27.55
N LEU A 350 30.52 -24.06 -26.24
CA LEU A 350 30.12 -23.11 -25.25
C LEU A 350 30.75 -21.73 -25.52
N ASN A 351 29.91 -20.67 -25.56
CA ASN A 351 30.40 -19.30 -25.59
C ASN A 351 30.60 -18.81 -24.15
N PRO A 352 31.86 -18.53 -23.74
CA PRO A 352 32.12 -18.08 -22.35
C PRO A 352 31.76 -16.62 -22.09
N ASP A 353 31.45 -15.84 -23.14
CA ASP A 353 31.17 -14.42 -23.03
C ASP A 353 29.82 -14.18 -22.35
N SER A 354 29.79 -13.19 -21.47
CA SER A 354 28.56 -12.74 -20.86
C SER A 354 28.04 -11.44 -21.48
N GLN A 355 26.73 -11.26 -21.50
CA GLN A 355 26.10 -10.02 -21.95
C GLN A 355 25.42 -9.34 -20.74
N GLU A 356 25.38 -8.02 -20.75
CA GLU A 356 24.68 -7.23 -19.76
C GLU A 356 23.39 -6.66 -20.34
N VAL A 357 22.36 -6.56 -19.48
CA VAL A 357 21.06 -5.98 -19.80
C VAL A 357 20.61 -5.11 -18.65
N SER A 358 19.94 -3.99 -18.95
CA SER A 358 19.45 -3.05 -17.95
C SER A 358 17.96 -2.80 -18.13
N PHE A 359 17.20 -3.00 -17.05
CA PHE A 359 15.79 -2.63 -16.99
C PHE A 359 15.68 -1.27 -16.31
N ILE A 360 15.37 -0.24 -17.09
CA ILE A 360 15.30 1.15 -16.64
C ILE A 360 13.86 1.62 -16.73
N TYR A 361 13.35 2.24 -15.63
CA TYR A 361 12.04 2.86 -15.62
C TYR A 361 11.85 3.83 -16.78
N LYS A 362 10.72 3.72 -17.47
CA LYS A 362 10.37 4.63 -18.59
C LYS A 362 9.31 5.64 -18.17
N ASP A 363 8.16 5.15 -17.77
CA ASP A 363 7.00 5.96 -17.38
C ASP A 363 5.99 5.11 -16.59
N GLN A 364 5.01 5.79 -15.99
CA GLN A 364 3.98 5.18 -15.15
C GLN A 364 2.93 4.33 -15.91
N ASN A 365 2.96 4.32 -17.26
CA ASN A 365 2.00 3.59 -18.09
C ASN A 365 2.59 2.30 -18.66
N THR A 366 3.89 2.07 -18.44
CA THR A 366 4.64 0.91 -18.92
C THR A 366 4.89 -0.08 -17.78
N PRO A 367 4.04 -1.09 -17.56
CA PRO A 367 4.14 -1.99 -16.41
C PRO A 367 5.29 -2.99 -16.52
N GLU A 368 5.71 -3.31 -17.74
CA GLU A 368 6.77 -4.30 -18.02
C GLU A 368 7.74 -3.75 -19.06
N ILE A 369 9.04 -3.77 -18.73
CA ILE A 369 10.13 -3.41 -19.63
C ILE A 369 10.67 -4.69 -20.23
N GLU A 370 10.48 -4.90 -21.54
CA GLU A 370 11.01 -6.06 -22.26
C GLU A 370 12.36 -5.73 -22.87
N GLU A 371 13.38 -6.57 -22.58
CA GLU A 371 14.68 -6.53 -23.18
C GLU A 371 15.02 -7.90 -23.81
N LYS A 372 15.79 -7.90 -24.91
CA LYS A 372 16.16 -9.10 -25.65
C LYS A 372 17.66 -9.22 -25.78
N LEU A 373 18.15 -10.44 -25.57
CA LEU A 373 19.55 -10.80 -25.81
C LEU A 373 19.64 -11.93 -26.82
N GLU A 374 20.55 -11.78 -27.77
CA GLU A 374 20.85 -12.77 -28.78
C GLU A 374 22.19 -13.44 -28.49
N PHE A 375 22.19 -14.77 -28.44
CA PHE A 375 23.39 -15.58 -28.28
C PHE A 375 23.50 -16.56 -29.44
N SER A 376 24.69 -16.66 -30.03
CA SER A 376 24.99 -17.65 -31.04
C SER A 376 26.14 -18.54 -30.61
N ASN A 377 26.12 -19.82 -30.99
CA ASN A 377 27.22 -20.72 -30.77
C ASN A 377 27.73 -21.26 -32.10
N GLU A 378 29.06 -21.45 -32.16
CA GLU A 378 29.67 -22.20 -33.26
C GLU A 378 29.41 -23.69 -33.05
N ARG A 379 29.16 -24.40 -34.14
CA ARG A 379 29.12 -25.84 -34.11
C ARG A 379 30.49 -26.45 -33.77
N GLN A 380 30.48 -27.57 -33.09
CA GLN A 380 31.68 -28.32 -32.78
C GLN A 380 32.27 -28.89 -34.07
N LYS A 381 33.56 -28.69 -34.31
CA LYS A 381 34.30 -29.17 -35.47
C LYS A 381 35.34 -30.21 -35.04
N VAL A 382 35.53 -31.23 -35.85
CA VAL A 382 36.51 -32.28 -35.63
C VAL A 382 37.43 -32.34 -36.86
N GLU A 383 38.72 -32.36 -36.60
CA GLU A 383 39.74 -32.60 -37.63
C GLU A 383 40.15 -34.06 -37.59
N LEU A 384 40.11 -34.73 -38.74
CA LEU A 384 40.58 -36.12 -38.93
C LEU A 384 41.81 -36.15 -39.78
N SER A 385 42.94 -36.68 -39.25
CA SER A 385 44.17 -36.90 -39.94
C SER A 385 44.36 -38.39 -40.05
N VAL A 386 44.68 -38.87 -41.28
CA VAL A 386 44.96 -40.27 -41.55
C VAL A 386 46.38 -40.43 -42.21
N GLU A 387 47.22 -41.22 -41.57
CA GLU A 387 48.58 -41.58 -42.12
C GLU A 387 48.61 -43.04 -42.51
N LYS A 388 49.09 -43.32 -43.73
CA LYS A 388 49.32 -44.67 -44.20
C LYS A 388 50.79 -45.02 -44.05
N GLN A 389 51.07 -46.11 -43.36
CA GLN A 389 52.43 -46.58 -43.13
C GLN A 389 52.60 -48.01 -43.69
N ASP A 390 53.84 -48.36 -44.09
CA ASP A 390 54.26 -49.72 -44.37
C ASP A 390 54.29 -50.51 -43.04
N ALA A 391 53.76 -51.74 -43.07
CA ALA A 391 53.57 -52.54 -41.86
C ALA A 391 54.87 -53.08 -41.25
N GLU A 392 55.90 -53.25 -42.08
CA GLU A 392 57.22 -53.86 -41.69
C GLU A 392 58.22 -52.75 -41.31
N THR A 393 58.24 -51.67 -42.10
CA THR A 393 59.27 -50.63 -41.94
C THR A 393 58.81 -49.39 -41.20
N GLY A 394 57.48 -49.22 -40.97
CA GLY A 394 56.89 -48.03 -40.36
C GLY A 394 57.00 -46.75 -41.20
N LYS A 395 57.49 -46.85 -42.44
CA LYS A 395 57.67 -45.69 -43.32
C LYS A 395 56.32 -45.25 -43.91
N ALA A 396 56.12 -43.93 -43.98
CA ALA A 396 54.95 -43.35 -44.60
C ALA A 396 54.86 -43.74 -46.11
N LEU A 397 53.65 -44.18 -46.51
CA LEU A 397 53.35 -44.60 -47.89
C LEU A 397 52.49 -43.51 -48.58
N LYS A 398 53.00 -43.10 -49.78
CA LYS A 398 52.29 -42.11 -50.63
C LYS A 398 51.32 -42.81 -51.59
N GLY A 399 50.24 -42.12 -51.99
CA GLY A 399 49.35 -42.56 -53.07
C GLY A 399 48.20 -43.47 -52.64
N ALA A 400 48.02 -43.70 -51.35
CA ALA A 400 46.83 -44.37 -50.86
C ALA A 400 45.60 -43.41 -50.90
N THR A 401 44.51 -43.90 -51.45
CA THR A 401 43.21 -43.14 -51.42
C THR A 401 42.29 -43.70 -50.33
N PHE A 402 41.68 -42.84 -49.58
CA PHE A 402 40.71 -43.16 -48.53
C PHE A 402 39.35 -42.55 -48.85
N GLY A 403 38.28 -43.21 -48.54
CA GLY A 403 36.93 -42.65 -48.50
C GLY A 403 36.43 -42.57 -47.07
N LEU A 404 35.92 -41.46 -46.70
CA LEU A 404 35.25 -41.28 -45.40
C LEU A 404 33.79 -41.58 -45.56
N TYR A 405 33.29 -42.52 -44.76
CA TYR A 405 31.87 -42.91 -44.70
C TYR A 405 31.33 -42.68 -43.30
N ASN A 406 30.12 -42.18 -43.20
CA ASN A 406 29.44 -42.13 -41.91
C ASN A 406 28.90 -43.53 -41.52
N LYS A 407 29.19 -44.00 -40.33
CA LYS A 407 28.74 -45.29 -39.82
C LYS A 407 27.25 -45.29 -39.47
N GLU A 408 26.77 -44.17 -38.93
CA GLU A 408 25.39 -43.98 -38.52
C GLU A 408 24.76 -42.84 -39.35
N ALA A 409 23.43 -42.78 -39.38
CA ALA A 409 22.73 -41.71 -40.03
C ALA A 409 23.03 -40.36 -39.34
N ILE A 410 23.26 -39.30 -40.09
CA ILE A 410 23.43 -37.93 -39.59
C ILE A 410 22.08 -37.23 -39.72
N SER A 411 21.56 -36.76 -38.60
CA SER A 411 20.24 -36.09 -38.51
C SER A 411 20.41 -34.64 -38.07
N SER A 412 19.42 -33.80 -38.44
CA SER A 412 19.21 -32.45 -37.91
C SER A 412 17.80 -32.44 -37.33
N GLY A 413 17.69 -32.37 -35.99
CA GLY A 413 16.45 -32.68 -35.31
C GLY A 413 15.95 -34.08 -35.62
N ASP A 414 14.68 -34.22 -35.96
CA ASP A 414 14.04 -35.49 -36.31
C ASP A 414 14.26 -35.90 -37.79
N LYS A 415 14.94 -35.06 -38.58
CA LYS A 415 15.13 -35.29 -40.01
C LYS A 415 16.52 -35.93 -40.30
N VAL A 416 16.53 -37.11 -40.90
CA VAL A 416 17.75 -37.72 -41.43
C VAL A 416 18.22 -36.93 -42.65
N ILE A 417 19.42 -36.36 -42.60
CA ILE A 417 20.07 -35.59 -43.68
C ILE A 417 21.00 -36.47 -44.48
N VAL A 418 21.77 -37.33 -43.82
CA VAL A 418 22.69 -38.29 -44.44
C VAL A 418 22.41 -39.68 -43.94
N LYS A 419 22.12 -40.62 -44.84
CA LYS A 419 21.90 -42.03 -44.45
C LYS A 419 23.21 -42.67 -44.00
N ALA A 420 23.15 -43.72 -43.18
CA ALA A 420 24.31 -44.51 -42.82
C ALA A 420 25.03 -45.07 -44.08
N ASP A 421 26.34 -45.31 -43.98
CA ASP A 421 27.21 -45.83 -45.03
C ASP A 421 27.28 -44.98 -46.31
N THR A 422 26.98 -43.67 -46.17
CA THR A 422 27.11 -42.70 -47.27
C THR A 422 28.57 -42.23 -47.35
N LEU A 423 29.16 -42.22 -48.57
CA LEU A 423 30.47 -41.60 -48.81
C LEU A 423 30.37 -40.09 -48.62
N LEU A 424 31.07 -39.56 -47.60
CA LEU A 424 31.07 -38.15 -47.25
C LEU A 424 32.10 -37.35 -48.02
N HIS A 425 33.29 -37.96 -48.25
CA HIS A 425 34.38 -37.26 -48.89
C HIS A 425 35.45 -38.23 -49.38
N VAL A 426 36.09 -37.89 -50.50
CA VAL A 426 37.30 -38.52 -51.00
C VAL A 426 38.35 -37.42 -51.18
N PRO A 427 39.32 -37.27 -50.30
CA PRO A 427 40.26 -36.17 -50.37
C PRO A 427 41.34 -36.40 -51.41
N ASP A 428 41.72 -35.34 -52.12
CA ASP A 428 42.94 -35.29 -52.94
C ASP A 428 44.18 -35.07 -52.05
N TYR A 429 44.02 -34.53 -50.81
CA TYR A 429 45.01 -34.32 -49.75
C TYR A 429 44.39 -34.47 -48.36
N PHE A 430 45.18 -34.96 -47.40
CA PHE A 430 44.73 -35.44 -46.08
C PHE A 430 44.52 -34.31 -45.03
N HIS A 431 43.50 -33.49 -45.17
CA HIS A 431 42.93 -32.69 -44.03
C HIS A 431 41.44 -32.67 -44.16
N PHE A 432 40.77 -33.19 -43.14
CA PHE A 432 39.31 -33.10 -42.99
C PHE A 432 38.93 -32.24 -41.79
N LEU A 433 38.08 -31.24 -41.99
CA LEU A 433 37.30 -30.63 -40.99
C LEU A 433 35.92 -31.29 -41.03
N LEU A 434 35.63 -32.17 -40.06
CA LEU A 434 34.31 -32.69 -39.80
C LEU A 434 33.63 -31.77 -38.82
N THR A 435 32.45 -31.33 -39.14
CA THR A 435 31.65 -30.38 -38.36
C THR A 435 30.40 -31.04 -37.81
#